data_07c682b9015dc977547447686cca3a13
#
_entry.id   07c682b9015dc977547447686cca3a13
#
_cell.length_a   1.000
_cell.length_b   1.000
_cell.length_c   1.000
_cell.angle_alpha   90.00
_cell.angle_beta   90.00
_cell.angle_gamma   90.00
#
_symmetry.space_group_name_H-M   'P 1'
#
loop_
_entity.id
_entity.type
_entity.pdbx_description
1 polymer ?
#
loop_
_entity_poly.entity_id
_entity_poly.type
_entity_poly.pdbx_seq_one_letter_code
_entity_poly.pdbx_strand_id
1 'polypeptide(L)' 'LGRTKEFEINEVLDKAVQLFWMQGYEKTSMQDLVNFMGIHRRSIYDSFGDKHALYMKALKLHWSRRPFLII' A
#
# COMPACT_ATOMS: atom_id res chain seq x y z
N LEU A 1 23.53 -4.64 -3.60
CA LEU A 1 23.63 -4.71 -4.61
C LEU A 1 22.53 -4.16 -5.37
N GLY A 2 22.58 -3.18 -5.85
CA GLY A 2 21.63 -2.64 -6.62
C GLY A 2 20.35 -2.31 -6.00
N ARG A 3 20.23 -2.42 -4.72
CA ARG A 3 19.03 -2.22 -4.16
C ARG A 3 18.82 -0.80 -4.04
N THR A 4 18.14 -0.16 -4.81
CA THR A 4 17.90 1.21 -4.71
C THR A 4 16.63 1.57 -4.02
N LYS A 5 15.77 0.63 -3.76
CA LYS A 5 14.57 0.98 -3.11
C LYS A 5 14.75 1.12 -1.66
N GLU A 6 14.11 2.09 -1.06
CA GLU A 6 14.22 2.27 0.34
C GLU A 6 13.28 1.39 1.04
N PHE A 7 12.42 0.71 0.38
CA PHE A 7 11.47 -0.15 1.04
C PHE A 7 11.05 -1.27 0.12
N GLU A 8 10.45 -2.27 0.68
CA GLU A 8 10.01 -3.40 -0.08
C GLU A 8 8.59 -3.08 -0.49
N ILE A 9 8.32 -2.99 -1.75
CA ILE A 9 6.99 -2.66 -2.23
C ILE A 9 5.91 -3.56 -1.70
N ASN A 10 6.14 -4.84 -1.70
CA ASN A 10 5.10 -5.75 -1.22
C ASN A 10 4.79 -5.54 0.25
N GLU A 11 5.78 -5.25 1.05
CA GLU A 11 5.55 -5.04 2.45
C GLU A 11 4.76 -3.76 2.71
N VAL A 12 5.08 -2.69 2.01
CA VAL A 12 4.36 -1.46 2.25
C VAL A 12 2.95 -1.54 1.71
N LEU A 13 2.74 -2.30 0.62
CA LEU A 13 1.39 -2.46 0.11
C LEU A 13 0.54 -3.28 1.08
N ASP A 14 1.14 -4.26 1.74
CA ASP A 14 0.42 -5.05 2.72
C ASP A 14 -0.01 -4.13 3.87
N LYS A 15 0.83 -3.21 4.27
CA LYS A 15 0.47 -2.31 5.35
C LYS A 15 -0.65 -1.38 4.89
N ALA A 16 -0.61 -0.95 3.65
CA ALA A 16 -1.65 -0.10 3.13
C ALA A 16 -2.99 -0.82 3.15
N VAL A 17 -3.03 -2.07 2.74
CA VAL A 17 -4.25 -2.85 2.75
C VAL A 17 -4.78 -2.95 4.17
N GLN A 18 -3.91 -3.22 5.13
CA GLN A 18 -4.33 -3.36 6.50
C GLN A 18 -4.95 -2.07 7.00
N LEU A 19 -4.35 -0.95 6.70
CA LEU A 19 -4.85 0.32 7.18
C LEU A 19 -6.20 0.64 6.53
N PHE A 20 -6.32 0.39 5.24
CA PHE A 20 -7.57 0.65 4.55
C PHE A 20 -8.68 -0.23 5.13
N TRP A 21 -8.36 -1.46 5.52
CA TRP A 21 -9.35 -2.32 6.08
C TRP A 21 -9.72 -1.89 7.51
N MET A 22 -8.78 -1.36 8.26
CA MET A 22 -9.08 -0.95 9.61
C MET A 22 -9.87 0.33 9.66
N GLN A 23 -9.57 1.28 8.84
CA GLN A 23 -10.24 2.55 8.85
C GLN A 23 -11.21 2.82 7.73
N GLY A 24 -11.05 2.15 6.64
CA GLY A 24 -11.88 2.39 5.48
C GLY A 24 -11.19 3.36 4.55
N TYR A 25 -11.45 3.23 3.26
CA TYR A 25 -10.79 4.04 2.26
C TYR A 25 -11.03 5.53 2.51
N GLU A 26 -12.25 5.89 2.75
CA GLU A 26 -12.58 7.29 2.93
C GLU A 26 -11.93 7.91 4.14
N LYS A 27 -11.82 7.20 5.20
CA LYS A 27 -11.22 7.73 6.40
C LYS A 27 -9.72 7.64 6.49
N THR A 28 -9.09 7.05 5.51
CA THR A 28 -7.64 6.90 5.52
C THR A 28 -7.02 8.05 4.73
N SER A 29 -6.24 8.88 5.38
CA SER A 29 -5.61 9.99 4.70
C SER A 29 -4.21 9.62 4.23
N MET A 30 -3.63 10.43 3.38
CA MET A 30 -2.25 10.19 2.95
C MET A 30 -1.30 10.25 4.13
N GLN A 31 -1.58 11.12 5.09
CA GLN A 31 -0.72 11.21 6.26
C GLN A 31 -0.80 9.92 7.09
N ASP A 32 -1.99 9.34 7.16
CA ASP A 32 -2.15 8.10 7.89
C ASP A 32 -1.32 7.01 7.19
N LEU A 33 -1.32 7.01 5.87
CA LEU A 33 -0.58 6.03 5.14
C LEU A 33 0.92 6.23 5.33
N VAL A 34 1.38 7.46 5.31
CA VAL A 34 2.79 7.74 5.52
C VAL A 34 3.22 7.20 6.89
N ASN A 35 2.42 7.46 7.90
CA ASN A 35 2.76 7.01 9.24
C ASN A 35 2.72 5.49 9.37
N PHE A 36 1.70 4.88 8.82
CA PHE A 36 1.54 3.45 8.99
C PHE A 36 2.50 2.64 8.11
N MET A 37 2.71 3.09 6.88
CA MET A 37 3.59 2.38 5.99
C MET A 37 5.06 2.67 6.30
N GLY A 38 5.31 3.78 6.96
CA GLY A 38 6.68 4.10 7.31
C GLY A 38 7.54 4.61 6.18
N ILE A 39 6.93 5.23 5.18
CA ILE A 39 7.71 5.78 4.09
C ILE A 39 7.26 7.21 3.86
N HIS A 40 8.05 7.97 3.15
CA HIS A 40 7.75 9.37 2.94
C HIS A 40 6.62 9.56 1.95
N ARG A 41 5.88 10.63 2.11
CA ARG A 41 4.78 10.93 1.23
C ARG A 41 5.24 10.99 -0.22
N ARG A 42 6.39 11.58 -0.46
CA ARG A 42 6.90 11.67 -1.80
C ARG A 42 7.12 10.30 -2.40
N SER A 43 7.60 9.36 -1.60
CA SER A 43 7.84 8.01 -2.09
C SER A 43 6.52 7.36 -2.49
N ILE A 44 5.44 7.66 -1.77
CA ILE A 44 4.14 7.10 -2.11
C ILE A 44 3.71 7.65 -3.45
N TYR A 45 3.84 8.96 -3.66
CA TYR A 45 3.42 9.55 -4.91
C TYR A 45 4.30 9.05 -6.07
N ASP A 46 5.60 8.94 -5.87
CA ASP A 46 6.47 8.49 -6.91
C ASP A 46 6.27 7.02 -7.27
N SER A 47 6.01 6.19 -6.29
CA SER A 47 5.89 4.77 -6.53
C SER A 47 4.50 4.34 -6.92
N PHE A 48 3.49 4.97 -6.37
CA PHE A 48 2.13 4.51 -6.57
C PHE A 48 1.20 5.53 -7.21
N GLY A 49 1.47 6.79 -7.03
CA GLY A 49 0.63 7.82 -7.60
C GLY A 49 -0.13 8.54 -6.52
N ASP A 50 -1.39 8.28 -6.37
CA ASP A 50 -2.15 8.93 -5.33
C ASP A 50 -2.82 7.88 -4.46
N LYS A 51 -3.71 8.29 -3.58
CA LYS A 51 -4.33 7.37 -2.66
C LYS A 51 -5.13 6.31 -3.40
N HIS A 52 -5.84 6.70 -4.43
CA HIS A 52 -6.66 5.76 -5.18
C HIS A 52 -5.77 4.75 -5.89
N ALA A 53 -4.70 5.20 -6.52
CA ALA A 53 -3.79 4.31 -7.23
C ALA A 53 -3.12 3.33 -6.25
N LEU A 54 -2.76 3.84 -5.08
CA LEU A 54 -2.14 3.01 -4.06
C LEU A 54 -3.15 1.94 -3.62
N TYR A 55 -4.38 2.35 -3.41
CA TYR A 55 -5.42 1.43 -2.97
C TYR A 55 -5.60 0.31 -3.99
N MET A 56 -5.67 0.67 -5.27
CA MET A 56 -5.86 -0.33 -6.30
C MET A 56 -4.67 -1.29 -6.40
N LYS A 57 -3.46 -0.78 -6.27
CA LYS A 57 -2.31 -1.63 -6.33
C LYS A 57 -2.27 -2.56 -5.13
N ALA A 58 -2.63 -2.06 -3.96
CA ALA A 58 -2.62 -2.86 -2.76
C ALA A 58 -3.64 -3.98 -2.87
N LEU A 59 -4.81 -3.68 -3.41
CA LEU A 59 -5.84 -4.69 -3.56
C LEU A 59 -5.41 -5.75 -4.55
N LYS A 60 -4.79 -5.34 -5.65
CA LYS A 60 -4.37 -6.30 -6.62
C LYS A 60 -3.34 -7.24 -6.05
N LEU A 61 -2.40 -6.73 -5.29
CA LEU A 61 -1.38 -7.56 -4.70
C LEU A 61 -2.02 -8.54 -3.73
N HIS A 62 -2.95 -8.04 -2.94
CA HIS A 62 -3.59 -8.87 -1.93
C HIS A 62 -4.35 -10.01 -2.61
N TRP A 63 -5.11 -9.73 -3.65
CA TRP A 63 -5.85 -10.76 -4.32
C TRP A 63 -4.93 -11.75 -4.99
N SER A 64 -3.83 -11.32 -5.58
CA SER A 64 -2.92 -12.20 -6.23
C SER A 64 -2.30 -13.20 -5.28
N ARG A 65 -2.16 -12.81 -4.04
CA ARG A 65 -1.50 -13.71 -3.10
C ARG A 65 -2.47 -14.65 -2.39
N ARG A 66 -3.70 -14.59 -2.71
CA ARG A 66 -4.67 -15.47 -2.06
C ARG A 66 -5.58 -16.11 -3.05
N PRO A 67 -5.04 -16.83 -3.95
CA PRO A 67 -5.80 -17.41 -5.02
C PRO A 67 -6.89 -18.35 -4.60
N PHE A 68 -6.72 -18.95 -3.48
CA PHE A 68 -7.73 -19.89 -3.15
C PHE A 68 -8.88 -19.32 -2.50
N LEU A 69 -8.85 -18.17 -2.17
CA LEU A 69 -9.90 -17.57 -1.54
C LEU A 69 -11.13 -17.79 -2.19
N ILE A 70 -11.13 -17.87 -3.31
CA ILE A 70 -12.26 -18.01 -4.00
C ILE A 70 -13.09 -18.96 -3.67
N ILE A 71 -13.05 -19.66 -3.60
CA ILE A 71 -13.93 -20.65 -3.39
C ILE A 71 -14.67 -20.60 -2.85
#